data_af60b95a567f04c12d3e83703c5cedfc
#
_entry.id   af60b95a567f04c12d3e83703c5cedfc
#
_cell.length_a   1.000
_cell.length_b   1.000
_cell.length_c   1.000
_cell.angle_alpha   90.00
_cell.angle_beta   90.00
_cell.angle_gamma   90.00
#
_symmetry.space_group_name_H-M   'P 1'
#
loop_
_entity.id
_entity.type
_entity.pdbx_description
1 polymer ?
#
loop_
_entity_poly.entity_id
_entity_poly.type
_entity_poly.pdbx_seq_one_letter_code
_entity_poly.pdbx_strand_id
1 'polypeptide(L)'
;HSERPLHRMYEQWHSLGIVGVISAFNFPVAVWAWNAFIAAIAGDTVIWKPSSSVPLTAIAVQNICNEVMEKNGYTGIFSVVIGNGSTIGERLINDPNIPLVSFTGSCNMGKHVSKTIAGRFGKTFKQLF
;
A
#
# COMPACT_ATOMS: atom_id res chain seq x y z
N HIS A 1 10.14 -0.24 30.93
CA HIS A 1 11.16 -0.39 31.97
C HIS A 1 11.66 -1.83 32.00
N SER A 2 12.96 -2.04 32.18
CA SER A 2 13.54 -3.37 32.36
C SER A 2 13.62 -3.71 33.86
N GLU A 3 13.31 -4.95 34.19
CA GLU A 3 13.48 -5.48 35.55
C GLU A 3 14.94 -5.65 35.95
N ARG A 4 15.87 -5.58 34.98
CA ARG A 4 17.31 -5.76 35.21
C ARG A 4 17.99 -4.39 35.31
N PRO A 5 18.82 -4.16 36.31
CA PRO A 5 19.62 -2.94 36.43
C PRO A 5 20.54 -2.79 35.19
N LEU A 6 20.72 -1.56 34.73
CA LEU A 6 21.51 -1.20 33.56
C LEU A 6 20.98 -1.69 32.20
N HIS A 7 19.74 -2.20 32.15
CA HIS A 7 19.06 -2.54 30.91
C HIS A 7 17.89 -1.59 30.63
N ARG A 8 17.73 -1.19 29.37
CA ARG A 8 16.58 -0.46 28.88
C ARG A 8 15.94 -1.26 27.75
N MET A 9 14.70 -1.66 27.89
CA MET A 9 13.91 -2.33 26.86
C MET A 9 12.73 -1.44 26.47
N TYR A 10 12.54 -1.28 25.17
CA TYR A 10 11.39 -0.53 24.60
C TYR A 10 11.07 -1.08 23.21
N GLU A 11 9.82 -0.95 22.82
CA GLU A 11 9.37 -1.20 21.46
C GLU A 11 9.46 0.10 20.67
N GLN A 12 9.99 0.02 19.47
CA GLN A 12 10.09 1.16 18.55
C GLN A 12 9.52 0.73 17.20
N TRP A 13 8.60 1.54 16.69
CA TRP A 13 8.00 1.35 15.39
C TRP A 13 8.77 2.15 14.34
N HIS A 14 9.08 1.51 13.22
CA HIS A 14 9.77 2.11 12.09
C HIS A 14 8.93 1.93 10.83
N SER A 15 9.08 2.86 9.88
CA SER A 15 8.49 2.74 8.55
C SER A 15 8.99 1.48 7.85
N LEU A 16 8.15 0.89 7.02
CA LEU A 16 8.48 -0.28 6.18
C LEU A 16 9.12 0.14 4.85
N GLY A 17 8.95 1.39 4.44
CA GLY A 17 9.46 1.97 3.21
C GLY A 17 8.37 2.13 2.16
N ILE A 18 8.14 1.12 1.31
CA ILE A 18 7.14 1.19 0.25
C ILE A 18 5.97 0.26 0.58
N VAL A 19 4.76 0.80 0.56
CA VAL A 19 3.52 0.04 0.72
C VAL A 19 2.76 -0.01 -0.60
N GLY A 20 2.43 -1.20 -1.06
CA GLY A 20 1.54 -1.40 -2.20
C GLY A 20 0.08 -1.40 -1.76
N VAL A 21 -0.79 -0.63 -2.42
CA VAL A 21 -2.22 -0.67 -2.20
C VAL A 21 -2.93 -1.08 -3.48
N ILE A 22 -3.64 -2.21 -3.45
CA ILE A 22 -4.47 -2.69 -4.56
C ILE A 22 -5.92 -2.55 -4.14
N SER A 23 -6.70 -1.75 -4.86
CA SER A 23 -8.10 -1.47 -4.55
C SER A 23 -9.07 -1.99 -5.61
N ALA A 24 -10.29 -2.32 -5.18
CA ALA A 24 -11.37 -2.77 -6.04
C ALA A 24 -12.11 -1.58 -6.69
N PHE A 25 -12.98 -1.89 -7.67
CA PHE A 25 -13.70 -0.89 -8.46
C PHE A 25 -14.86 -0.21 -7.71
N ASN A 26 -15.46 -0.93 -6.76
CA ASN A 26 -16.71 -0.51 -6.08
C ASN A 26 -16.50 0.60 -5.03
N PHE A 27 -15.30 0.74 -4.49
CA PHE A 27 -14.89 1.85 -3.61
C PHE A 27 -13.56 2.44 -4.11
N PRO A 28 -13.58 3.15 -5.23
CA PRO A 28 -12.36 3.50 -5.97
C PRO A 28 -11.43 4.46 -5.24
N VAL A 29 -11.92 5.24 -4.29
CA VAL A 29 -11.12 6.20 -3.51
C VAL A 29 -11.01 5.80 -2.05
N ALA A 30 -12.15 5.52 -1.40
CA ALA A 30 -12.22 5.37 0.05
C ALA A 30 -11.28 4.30 0.60
N VAL A 31 -11.24 3.13 -0.05
CA VAL A 31 -10.39 2.01 0.39
C VAL A 31 -8.90 2.33 0.22
N TRP A 32 -8.54 2.96 -0.89
CA TRP A 32 -7.17 3.43 -1.08
C TRP A 32 -6.80 4.45 -0.02
N ALA A 33 -7.60 5.50 0.15
CA ALA A 33 -7.33 6.61 1.07
C ALA A 33 -7.13 6.11 2.50
N TRP A 34 -7.99 5.21 2.97
CA TRP A 34 -7.86 4.61 4.28
C TRP A 34 -6.47 3.97 4.48
N ASN A 35 -6.06 3.10 3.58
CA ASN A 35 -4.79 2.39 3.71
C ASN A 35 -3.58 3.31 3.46
N ALA A 36 -3.68 4.20 2.46
CA ALA A 36 -2.59 5.07 2.05
C ALA A 36 -2.24 6.12 3.12
N PHE A 37 -3.24 6.73 3.74
CA PHE A 37 -2.98 7.76 4.76
C PHE A 37 -2.43 7.16 6.06
N ILE A 38 -2.86 5.95 6.45
CA ILE A 38 -2.26 5.25 7.58
C ILE A 38 -0.78 4.95 7.30
N ALA A 39 -0.46 4.46 6.10
CA ALA A 39 0.91 4.19 5.70
C ALA A 39 1.76 5.47 5.69
N ALA A 40 1.24 6.56 5.12
CA ALA A 40 1.96 7.84 5.07
C ALA A 40 2.25 8.42 6.46
N ILE A 41 1.29 8.34 7.39
CA ILE A 41 1.50 8.78 8.78
C ILE A 41 2.55 7.91 9.48
N ALA A 42 2.64 6.63 9.13
CA ALA A 42 3.68 5.73 9.63
C ALA A 42 5.07 5.98 9.02
N GLY A 43 5.19 6.91 8.07
CA GLY A 43 6.44 7.26 7.38
C GLY A 43 6.73 6.44 6.12
N ASP A 44 5.73 5.75 5.58
CA ASP A 44 5.86 4.94 4.38
C ASP A 44 5.44 5.74 3.13
N THR A 45 5.97 5.35 1.98
CA THR A 45 5.48 5.79 0.67
C THR A 45 4.52 4.76 0.08
N VAL A 46 3.61 5.19 -0.78
CA VAL A 46 2.51 4.35 -1.27
C VAL A 46 2.50 4.27 -2.78
N ILE A 47 2.49 3.05 -3.30
CA ILE A 47 2.19 2.77 -4.70
C ILE A 47 0.76 2.21 -4.78
N TRP A 48 -0.13 2.94 -5.42
CA TRP A 48 -1.51 2.55 -5.62
C TRP A 48 -1.74 1.90 -6.98
N LYS A 49 -2.28 0.70 -6.97
CA LYS A 49 -2.83 0.05 -8.16
C LYS A 49 -4.34 -0.03 -8.04
N PRO A 50 -5.09 0.88 -8.66
CA PRO A 50 -6.55 0.82 -8.71
C PRO A 50 -7.04 -0.32 -9.61
N SER A 51 -8.34 -0.62 -9.55
CA SER A 51 -8.96 -1.45 -10.58
C SER A 51 -8.82 -0.81 -11.95
N SER A 52 -8.51 -1.60 -12.97
CA SER A 52 -8.45 -1.14 -14.37
C SER A 52 -9.80 -0.65 -14.92
N SER A 53 -10.91 -0.91 -14.22
CA SER A 53 -12.25 -0.45 -14.60
C SER A 53 -12.55 1.00 -14.20
N VAL A 54 -11.76 1.61 -13.32
CA VAL A 54 -12.00 2.96 -12.79
C VAL A 54 -10.73 3.83 -12.78
N PRO A 55 -9.98 3.91 -13.88
CA PRO A 55 -8.69 4.59 -13.90
C PRO A 55 -8.81 6.10 -13.75
N LEU A 56 -9.86 6.72 -14.28
CA LEU A 56 -10.02 8.18 -14.26
C LEU A 56 -10.15 8.73 -12.85
N THR A 57 -10.87 8.04 -11.98
CA THR A 57 -10.98 8.43 -10.57
C THR A 57 -9.62 8.41 -9.87
N ALA A 58 -8.82 7.39 -10.15
CA ALA A 58 -7.49 7.28 -9.56
C ALA A 58 -6.54 8.37 -10.04
N ILE A 59 -6.59 8.73 -11.33
CA ILE A 59 -5.81 9.82 -11.90
C ILE A 59 -6.20 11.16 -11.25
N ALA A 60 -7.51 11.42 -11.12
CA ALA A 60 -7.99 12.65 -10.50
C ALA A 60 -7.52 12.79 -9.05
N VAL A 61 -7.59 11.71 -8.27
CA VAL A 61 -7.10 11.68 -6.88
C VAL A 61 -5.58 11.89 -6.83
N GLN A 62 -4.83 11.23 -7.71
CA GLN A 62 -3.38 11.39 -7.77
C GLN A 62 -2.98 12.84 -8.10
N ASN A 63 -3.71 13.51 -8.99
CA ASN A 63 -3.45 14.92 -9.31
C ASN A 63 -3.64 15.81 -8.07
N ILE A 64 -4.71 15.58 -7.30
CA ILE A 64 -4.94 16.30 -6.03
C ILE A 64 -3.79 16.03 -5.05
N CYS A 65 -3.37 14.77 -4.91
CA CYS A 65 -2.24 14.43 -4.05
C CYS A 65 -0.95 15.11 -4.49
N ASN A 66 -0.66 15.15 -5.80
CA ASN A 66 0.52 15.83 -6.34
C ASN A 66 0.51 17.32 -6.01
N GLU A 67 -0.62 17.98 -6.23
CA GLU A 67 -0.80 19.41 -5.93
C GLU A 67 -0.55 19.71 -4.44
N VAL A 68 -1.08 18.87 -3.54
CA VAL A 68 -0.88 19.03 -2.09
C VAL A 68 0.58 18.76 -1.71
N MET A 69 1.18 17.70 -2.26
CA MET A 69 2.58 17.39 -1.99
C MET A 69 3.50 18.54 -2.43
N GLU A 70 3.35 19.02 -3.67
CA GLU A 70 4.15 20.11 -4.23
C GLU A 70 4.04 21.40 -3.39
N LYS A 71 2.82 21.79 -3.01
CA LYS A 71 2.57 22.95 -2.14
C LYS A 71 3.29 22.89 -0.80
N ASN A 72 3.58 21.68 -0.31
CA ASN A 72 4.25 21.44 0.96
C ASN A 72 5.73 21.02 0.81
N GLY A 73 6.29 21.07 -0.39
CA GLY A 73 7.70 20.73 -0.65
C GLY A 73 7.99 19.23 -0.64
N TYR A 74 6.98 18.38 -0.83
CA TYR A 74 7.13 16.93 -0.88
C TYR A 74 6.88 16.38 -2.28
N THR A 75 7.47 15.24 -2.57
CA THR A 75 7.22 14.46 -3.79
C THR A 75 7.24 12.98 -3.48
N GLY A 76 6.50 12.17 -4.27
CA GLY A 76 6.63 10.71 -4.25
C GLY A 76 6.06 9.98 -3.03
N ILE A 77 5.33 10.66 -2.13
CA ILE A 77 4.66 9.98 -1.01
C ILE A 77 3.55 9.07 -1.55
N PHE A 78 2.74 9.57 -2.48
CA PHE A 78 1.71 8.81 -3.17
C PHE A 78 2.01 8.73 -4.65
N SER A 79 1.91 7.53 -5.21
CA SER A 79 2.10 7.27 -6.64
C SER A 79 1.02 6.29 -7.12
N VAL A 80 0.53 6.46 -8.35
CA VAL A 80 -0.44 5.57 -8.97
C VAL A 80 0.16 4.85 -10.16
N VAL A 81 -0.14 3.54 -10.28
CA VAL A 81 0.17 2.72 -11.46
C VAL A 81 -1.10 2.09 -11.99
N ILE A 82 -1.36 2.27 -13.28
CA ILE A 82 -2.58 1.80 -13.93
C ILE A 82 -2.24 0.67 -14.89
N GLY A 83 -2.97 -0.43 -14.78
CA GLY A 83 -2.82 -1.58 -15.65
C GLY A 83 -3.54 -2.82 -15.13
N ASN A 84 -3.47 -3.89 -15.92
CA ASN A 84 -4.13 -5.14 -15.60
C ASN A 84 -3.54 -5.83 -14.36
N GLY A 85 -4.38 -6.63 -13.68
CA GLY A 85 -3.95 -7.44 -12.55
C GLY A 85 -2.85 -8.43 -12.92
N SER A 86 -2.97 -9.07 -14.09
CA SER A 86 -2.02 -10.06 -14.61
C SER A 86 -0.66 -9.51 -15.03
N THR A 87 -0.50 -8.20 -15.13
CA THR A 87 0.76 -7.54 -15.47
C THR A 87 1.24 -6.66 -14.32
N ILE A 88 0.63 -5.49 -14.13
CA ILE A 88 1.03 -4.54 -13.10
C ILE A 88 0.74 -5.08 -11.69
N GLY A 89 -0.40 -5.78 -11.51
CA GLY A 89 -0.71 -6.41 -10.23
C GLY A 89 0.33 -7.46 -9.84
N GLU A 90 0.66 -8.37 -10.76
CA GLU A 90 1.67 -9.40 -10.55
C GLU A 90 3.06 -8.78 -10.29
N ARG A 91 3.44 -7.75 -11.05
CA ARG A 91 4.70 -7.05 -10.81
C ARG A 91 4.77 -6.48 -9.39
N LEU A 92 3.70 -5.83 -8.93
CA LEU A 92 3.65 -5.21 -7.61
C LEU A 92 3.75 -6.24 -6.47
N ILE A 93 3.01 -7.35 -6.56
CA ILE A 93 3.02 -8.36 -5.49
C ILE A 93 4.30 -9.21 -5.47
N ASN A 94 5.03 -9.27 -6.57
CA ASN A 94 6.32 -9.99 -6.67
C ASN A 94 7.54 -9.09 -6.39
N ASP A 95 7.38 -7.77 -6.28
CA ASP A 95 8.51 -6.88 -6.06
C ASP A 95 9.01 -6.95 -4.61
N PRO A 96 10.27 -7.36 -4.37
CA PRO A 96 10.82 -7.49 -3.02
C PRO A 96 10.97 -6.15 -2.28
N ASN A 97 11.00 -5.03 -3.01
CA ASN A 97 11.10 -3.70 -2.43
C ASN A 97 9.76 -3.19 -1.89
N ILE A 98 8.67 -3.93 -2.08
CA ILE A 98 7.35 -3.63 -1.52
C ILE A 98 7.03 -4.63 -0.39
N PRO A 99 7.52 -4.39 0.83
CA PRO A 99 7.41 -5.35 1.93
C PRO A 99 5.98 -5.58 2.43
N LEU A 100 5.08 -4.61 2.22
CA LEU A 100 3.68 -4.70 2.62
C LEU A 100 2.77 -4.41 1.44
N VAL A 101 1.78 -5.28 1.23
CA VAL A 101 0.69 -5.04 0.26
C VAL A 101 -0.65 -5.09 0.98
N SER A 102 -1.40 -3.99 0.89
CA SER A 102 -2.82 -3.94 1.23
C SER A 102 -3.64 -4.32 0.00
N PHE A 103 -4.47 -5.36 0.11
CA PHE A 103 -5.28 -5.88 -0.99
C PHE A 103 -6.76 -5.85 -0.62
N THR A 104 -7.58 -5.26 -1.49
CA THR A 104 -9.03 -5.30 -1.42
C THR A 104 -9.60 -5.83 -2.73
N GLY A 105 -10.40 -6.90 -2.65
CA GLY A 105 -10.99 -7.55 -3.82
C GLY A 105 -11.54 -8.94 -3.52
N SER A 106 -11.67 -9.77 -4.55
CA SER A 106 -12.24 -11.12 -4.42
C SER A 106 -11.38 -12.04 -3.55
N CYS A 107 -12.05 -12.99 -2.86
CA CYS A 107 -11.37 -14.00 -2.05
C CYS A 107 -10.34 -14.81 -2.84
N ASN A 108 -10.63 -15.16 -4.10
CA ASN A 108 -9.72 -15.93 -4.94
C ASN A 108 -8.42 -15.16 -5.23
N MET A 109 -8.53 -13.90 -5.60
CA MET A 109 -7.36 -13.05 -5.81
C MET A 109 -6.63 -12.77 -4.50
N GLY A 110 -7.34 -12.60 -3.40
CA GLY A 110 -6.75 -12.43 -2.07
C GLY A 110 -5.91 -13.63 -1.63
N LYS A 111 -6.35 -14.86 -1.94
CA LYS A 111 -5.55 -16.08 -1.72
C LYS A 111 -4.26 -16.07 -2.54
N HIS A 112 -4.36 -15.71 -3.82
CA HIS A 112 -3.20 -15.63 -4.72
C HIS A 112 -2.19 -14.59 -4.21
N VAL A 113 -2.64 -13.36 -3.94
CA VAL A 113 -1.79 -12.28 -3.39
C VAL A 113 -1.10 -12.71 -2.10
N SER A 114 -1.84 -13.32 -1.17
CA SER A 114 -1.28 -13.78 0.11
C SER A 114 -0.21 -14.85 -0.06
N LYS A 115 -0.47 -15.83 -0.93
CA LYS A 115 0.49 -16.91 -1.20
C LYS A 115 1.78 -16.36 -1.81
N THR A 116 1.65 -15.47 -2.78
CA THR A 116 2.80 -14.86 -3.46
C THR A 116 3.65 -14.05 -2.48
N ILE A 117 3.01 -13.18 -1.69
CA ILE A 117 3.73 -12.31 -0.76
C ILE A 117 4.33 -13.08 0.42
N ALA A 118 3.61 -14.06 0.97
CA ALA A 118 4.14 -14.93 2.02
C ALA A 118 5.35 -15.74 1.53
N GLY A 119 5.34 -16.17 0.28
CA GLY A 119 6.46 -16.89 -0.34
C GLY A 119 7.77 -16.10 -0.43
N ARG A 120 7.70 -14.77 -0.37
CA ARG A 120 8.86 -13.86 -0.33
C ARG A 120 9.06 -13.17 1.03
N PHE A 121 8.45 -13.72 2.09
CA PHE A 121 8.48 -13.17 3.46
C PHE A 121 7.87 -11.75 3.61
N GLY A 122 7.05 -11.32 2.65
CA GLY A 122 6.33 -10.05 2.72
C GLY A 122 5.11 -10.12 3.65
N LYS A 123 4.56 -8.96 3.97
CA LYS A 123 3.36 -8.79 4.80
C LYS A 123 2.15 -8.45 3.95
N THR A 124 0.98 -8.94 4.34
CA THR A 124 -0.30 -8.62 3.69
C THR A 124 -1.32 -8.08 4.67
N PHE A 125 -2.04 -7.05 4.26
CA PHE A 125 -3.30 -6.64 4.84
C PHE A 125 -4.41 -6.87 3.81
N LYS A 126 -5.49 -7.55 4.22
CA LYS A 126 -6.55 -7.98 3.29
C LYS A 126 -7.92 -7.54 3.75
N GLN A 127 -8.68 -6.99 2.81
CA GLN A 127 -10.11 -6.83 2.91
C GLN A 127 -10.74 -7.63 1.76
N LEU A 128 -11.41 -8.72 2.10
CA LEU A 128 -12.00 -9.65 1.14
C LEU A 128 -13.53 -9.52 1.17
N PHE A 129 -14.15 -9.54 0.01
CA PHE A 129 -15.59 -9.53 -0.19
C PHE A 129 -16.04 -10.77 -0.94
#